data_e200189cd65eef644a3ad672ef0cc720
#
_entry.id   e200189cd65eef644a3ad672ef0cc720
#
_cell.length_a   1.000
_cell.length_b   1.000
_cell.length_c   1.000
_cell.angle_alpha   90.00
_cell.angle_beta   90.00
_cell.angle_gamma   90.00
#
_symmetry.space_group_name_H-M   'P 1'
#
loop_
_entity.id
_entity.type
_entity.pdbx_description
1 polymer ?
#
loop_
_entity_poly.entity_id
_entity_poly.type
_entity_poly.pdbx_seq_one_letter_code
_entity_poly.pdbx_strand_id
1 'polypeptide(L)'
;MDRTERFYKIELLIRNRGSVPFADLMAELGVSRATLKRDLEYLRERMDAPIVYDRDSNGYRFSADEARDARQVRHELPGLWFSEREIH
;
A
#
# COMPACT_ATOMS: atom_id res chain seq x y z
N MET A 1 -15.70 -6.42 -0.12
CA MET A 1 -14.27 -6.41 -0.52
C MET A 1 -13.48 -7.12 0.56
N ASP A 2 -12.77 -8.16 0.18
CA ASP A 2 -11.99 -8.89 1.18
C ASP A 2 -10.63 -8.21 1.39
N ARG A 3 -9.82 -8.79 2.27
CA ARG A 3 -8.57 -8.16 2.65
C ARG A 3 -7.60 -8.06 1.47
N THR A 4 -7.53 -9.10 0.67
CA THR A 4 -6.63 -9.08 -0.47
C THR A 4 -7.00 -7.99 -1.46
N GLU A 5 -8.29 -7.84 -1.71
CA GLU A 5 -8.75 -6.77 -2.59
C GLU A 5 -8.43 -5.40 -2.01
N ARG A 6 -8.56 -5.24 -0.70
CA ARG A 6 -8.20 -3.97 -0.07
C ARG A 6 -6.73 -3.68 -0.25
N PHE A 7 -5.88 -4.69 -0.09
CA PHE A 7 -4.44 -4.50 -0.25
C PHE A 7 -4.11 -4.08 -1.68
N TYR A 8 -4.72 -4.73 -2.65
CA TYR A 8 -4.53 -4.34 -4.04
C TYR A 8 -4.95 -2.90 -4.26
N LYS A 9 -6.09 -2.52 -3.72
CA LYS A 9 -6.60 -1.18 -3.93
C LYS A 9 -5.72 -0.13 -3.28
N ILE A 10 -5.21 -0.42 -2.09
CA ILE A 10 -4.28 0.48 -1.42
C ILE A 10 -3.05 0.70 -2.30
N GLU A 11 -2.50 -0.39 -2.79
CA GLU A 11 -1.30 -0.31 -3.60
C GLU A 11 -1.56 0.48 -4.88
N LEU A 12 -2.67 0.23 -5.54
CA LEU A 12 -3.00 0.94 -6.76
C LEU A 12 -3.22 2.42 -6.52
N LEU A 13 -3.90 2.76 -5.42
CA LEU A 13 -4.16 4.16 -5.12
C LEU A 13 -2.86 4.91 -4.89
N ILE A 14 -1.94 4.32 -4.13
CA ILE A 14 -0.68 4.97 -3.86
C ILE A 14 0.16 5.07 -5.14
N ARG A 15 0.18 4.00 -5.92
CA ARG A 15 0.95 4.01 -7.15
C ARG A 15 0.45 5.06 -8.13
N ASN A 16 -0.86 5.18 -8.26
CA ASN A 16 -1.43 6.09 -9.24
C ASN A 16 -1.38 7.54 -8.79
N ARG A 17 -1.55 7.78 -7.50
CA ARG A 17 -1.64 9.15 -6.99
C ARG A 17 -0.34 9.67 -6.38
N GLY A 18 0.57 8.76 -6.07
CA GLY A 18 1.84 9.13 -5.45
C GLY A 18 1.75 9.21 -3.93
N SER A 19 0.76 9.91 -3.42
CA SER A 19 0.55 10.04 -1.98
C SER A 19 -0.94 10.12 -1.75
N VAL A 20 -1.43 9.36 -0.77
CA VAL A 20 -2.87 9.29 -0.49
C VAL A 20 -3.09 9.50 0.99
N PRO A 21 -3.87 10.52 1.37
CA PRO A 21 -4.17 10.74 2.78
C PRO A 21 -4.96 9.59 3.38
N PHE A 22 -4.81 9.42 4.69
CA PHE A 22 -5.49 8.35 5.41
C PHE A 22 -7.00 8.40 5.18
N ALA A 23 -7.57 9.60 5.26
CA ALA A 23 -9.02 9.75 5.08
C ALA A 23 -9.46 9.32 3.69
N ASP A 24 -8.64 9.60 2.69
CA ASP A 24 -8.96 9.19 1.33
C ASP A 24 -8.93 7.68 1.19
N LEU A 25 -7.94 7.04 1.82
CA LEU A 25 -7.88 5.59 1.80
C LEU A 25 -9.11 5.00 2.46
N MET A 26 -9.53 5.55 3.60
CA MET A 26 -10.73 5.07 4.27
C MET A 26 -11.95 5.18 3.36
N ALA A 27 -12.09 6.32 2.70
CA ALA A 27 -13.24 6.54 1.85
C ALA A 27 -13.23 5.61 0.64
N GLU A 28 -12.08 5.45 0.04
CA GLU A 28 -11.98 4.62 -1.14
C GLU A 28 -12.22 3.15 -0.83
N LEU A 29 -11.78 2.71 0.34
CA LEU A 29 -11.94 1.32 0.72
C LEU A 29 -13.24 1.05 1.44
N GLY A 30 -13.88 2.10 1.94
CA GLY A 30 -15.12 1.93 2.67
C GLY A 30 -14.95 1.19 3.99
N VAL A 31 -13.87 1.47 4.71
CA VAL A 31 -13.56 0.77 5.95
C VAL A 31 -13.39 1.77 7.08
N SER A 32 -13.41 1.24 8.30
CA SER A 32 -13.22 2.04 9.48
C SER A 32 -11.73 2.39 9.65
N ARG A 33 -11.49 3.38 10.51
CA ARG A 33 -10.13 3.76 10.85
C ARG A 33 -9.34 2.57 11.38
N ALA A 34 -9.94 1.80 12.27
CA ALA A 34 -9.24 0.66 12.88
C ALA A 34 -8.88 -0.39 11.84
N THR A 35 -9.77 -0.66 10.92
CA THR A 35 -9.51 -1.65 9.89
C THR A 35 -8.37 -1.20 8.99
N LEU A 36 -8.41 0.06 8.55
CA LEU A 36 -7.35 0.55 7.68
C LEU A 36 -6.01 0.55 8.39
N LYS A 37 -6.00 0.94 9.66
CA LYS A 37 -4.78 0.95 10.42
C LYS A 37 -4.17 -0.45 10.49
N ARG A 38 -5.00 -1.45 10.75
CA ARG A 38 -4.52 -2.83 10.79
C ARG A 38 -4.04 -3.30 9.43
N ASP A 39 -4.74 -2.91 8.38
CA ASP A 39 -4.33 -3.28 7.03
C ASP A 39 -2.95 -2.71 6.70
N LEU A 40 -2.74 -1.44 7.02
CA LEU A 40 -1.45 -0.80 6.74
C LEU A 40 -0.33 -1.44 7.53
N GLU A 41 -0.60 -1.76 8.80
CA GLU A 41 0.39 -2.43 9.62
C GLU A 41 0.73 -3.80 9.06
N TYR A 42 -0.28 -4.55 8.64
CA TYR A 42 -0.05 -5.87 8.07
C TYR A 42 0.79 -5.78 6.81
N LEU A 43 0.44 -4.83 5.95
CA LEU A 43 1.19 -4.66 4.71
C LEU A 43 2.67 -4.37 4.98
N ARG A 44 2.94 -3.48 5.94
CA ARG A 44 4.30 -3.11 6.22
C ARG A 44 5.09 -4.19 6.94
N GLU A 45 4.46 -4.83 7.91
CA GLU A 45 5.19 -5.73 8.80
C GLU A 45 5.21 -7.16 8.33
N ARG A 46 4.16 -7.60 7.68
CA ARG A 46 4.07 -8.99 7.27
C ARG A 46 4.36 -9.19 5.80
N MET A 47 4.13 -8.18 4.98
CA MET A 47 4.31 -8.32 3.55
C MET A 47 5.42 -7.43 3.02
N ASP A 48 6.11 -6.73 3.90
CA ASP A 48 7.25 -5.88 3.53
C ASP A 48 6.90 -4.84 2.50
N ALA A 49 5.68 -4.37 2.51
CA ALA A 49 5.27 -3.32 1.58
C ALA A 49 6.00 -2.03 1.96
N PRO A 50 6.59 -1.34 0.98
CA PRO A 50 7.38 -0.14 1.25
C PRO A 50 6.49 1.10 1.38
N ILE A 51 5.56 1.07 2.31
CA ILE A 51 4.60 2.15 2.51
C ILE A 51 5.00 2.93 3.74
N VAL A 52 5.13 4.24 3.58
CA VAL A 52 5.49 5.13 4.68
C VAL A 52 4.52 6.31 4.72
N TYR A 53 4.40 6.92 5.88
CA TYR A 53 3.62 8.14 6.02
C TYR A 53 4.51 9.33 5.76
N ASP A 54 4.08 10.20 4.86
CA ASP A 54 4.83 11.39 4.50
C ASP A 54 4.12 12.61 5.09
N ARG A 55 4.78 13.27 6.01
CA ARG A 55 4.18 14.41 6.69
C ARG A 55 4.04 15.61 5.76
N ASP A 56 4.93 15.75 4.82
CA ASP A 56 4.89 16.88 3.89
C ASP A 56 3.65 16.83 3.03
N SER A 57 3.31 15.66 2.53
CA SER A 57 2.12 15.52 1.69
C SER A 57 0.90 15.11 2.51
N ASN A 58 1.10 14.82 3.81
CA ASN A 58 0.04 14.37 4.70
C ASN A 58 -0.64 13.13 4.15
N GLY A 59 0.16 12.19 3.67
CA GLY A 59 -0.41 11.00 3.06
C GLY A 59 0.58 9.84 3.10
N TYR A 60 0.08 8.69 2.68
CA TYR A 60 0.89 7.49 2.58
C TYR A 60 1.44 7.38 1.18
N ARG A 61 2.70 7.01 1.08
CA ARG A 61 3.37 6.85 -0.19
C ARG A 61 4.37 5.72 -0.10
N PHE A 62 4.93 5.35 -1.21
CA PHE A 62 6.00 4.37 -1.20
C PHE A 62 7.29 5.04 -0.78
N SER A 63 8.08 4.30 -0.01
CA SER A 63 9.40 4.77 0.38
C SER A 63 10.25 4.94 -0.87
N ALA A 64 10.97 6.06 -0.95
CA ALA A 64 11.75 6.35 -2.15
C ALA A 64 12.77 5.26 -2.46
N ASP A 65 13.50 4.84 -1.44
CA ASP A 65 14.51 3.80 -1.64
C ASP A 65 13.89 2.48 -2.02
N GLU A 66 12.84 2.11 -1.30
CA GLU A 66 12.17 0.85 -1.55
C GLU A 66 11.43 0.86 -2.87
N ALA A 67 10.88 2.00 -3.24
CA ALA A 67 10.21 2.11 -4.52
C ALA A 67 11.20 1.95 -5.66
N ARG A 68 12.40 2.49 -5.49
CA ARG A 68 13.43 2.34 -6.50
C ARG A 68 13.86 0.89 -6.63
N ASP A 69 14.06 0.22 -5.50
CA ASP A 69 14.42 -1.19 -5.51
C ASP A 69 13.33 -2.02 -6.16
N ALA A 70 12.10 -1.72 -5.84
CA ALA A 70 10.98 -2.46 -6.41
C ALA A 70 10.94 -2.29 -7.92
N ARG A 71 11.22 -1.08 -8.40
CA ARG A 71 11.22 -0.85 -9.84
C ARG A 71 12.33 -1.61 -10.53
N GLN A 72 13.48 -1.70 -9.89
CA GLN A 72 14.60 -2.40 -10.49
C GLN A 72 14.38 -3.89 -10.53
N VAL A 73 13.79 -4.43 -9.48
CA VAL A 73 13.67 -5.88 -9.33
C VAL A 73 12.32 -6.37 -9.80
N ARG A 74 11.29 -5.66 -9.43
CA ARG A 74 9.93 -6.11 -9.65
C ARG A 74 9.20 -5.30 -10.63
N HIS A 75 9.77 -4.22 -10.94
CA HIS A 75 9.21 -3.27 -11.81
C HIS A 75 7.87 -2.85 -11.38
N GLU A 76 6.99 -2.97 -12.20
CA GLU A 76 5.83 -2.17 -12.08
C GLU A 76 4.58 -2.94 -11.83
N LEU A 77 4.70 -4.19 -11.54
CA LEU A 77 3.50 -5.01 -11.36
C LEU A 77 2.84 -4.68 -10.04
N PRO A 78 1.59 -4.22 -10.08
CA PRO A 78 0.87 -3.93 -8.85
C PRO A 78 0.72 -5.17 -7.99
N GLY A 79 0.86 -4.98 -6.69
CA GLY A 79 0.66 -6.06 -5.76
C GLY A 79 1.69 -7.15 -5.81
N LEU A 80 2.85 -6.85 -6.37
CA LEU A 80 3.86 -7.87 -6.52
C LEU A 80 4.31 -8.44 -5.18
N TRP A 81 4.40 -7.60 -4.15
CA TRP A 81 4.86 -8.09 -2.86
C TRP A 81 4.01 -9.23 -2.34
N PHE A 82 2.70 -9.08 -2.41
CA PHE A 82 1.89 -10.15 -1.87
C PHE A 82 1.49 -11.15 -2.91
N SER A 83 1.70 -10.85 -4.18
CA SER A 83 1.53 -11.87 -5.20
C SER A 83 2.44 -13.04 -4.95
N GLU A 84 3.68 -12.76 -4.64
CA GLU A 84 4.62 -13.83 -4.38
C GLU A 84 4.23 -14.65 -3.16
N ARG A 85 3.59 -14.00 -2.18
CA ARG A 85 3.23 -14.68 -0.95
C ARG A 85 1.86 -15.32 -1.00
N GLU A 86 0.96 -14.73 -1.77
CA GLU A 86 -0.42 -15.17 -1.75
C GLU A 86 -0.73 -16.17 -2.84
N ILE A 87 -0.04 -16.09 -3.94
CA ILE A 87 -0.37 -16.92 -5.07
C ILE A 87 0.37 -18.25 -5.04
N HIS A 88 1.49 -18.27 -4.38
CA HIS A 88 2.17 -19.53 -4.22
C HIS A 88 1.34 -20.48 -3.42
#